data_2643184a33fd8c9d7009da38e9720d2b
#
_entry.id   2643184a33fd8c9d7009da38e9720d2b
#
_cell.length_a   1.000
_cell.length_b   1.000
_cell.length_c   1.000
_cell.angle_alpha   90.00
_cell.angle_beta   90.00
_cell.angle_gamma   90.00
#
_symmetry.space_group_name_H-M   'P 1'
#
loop_
_entity.id
_entity.type
_entity.pdbx_description
1 polymer ?
#
loop_
_entity_poly.entity_id
_entity_poly.type
_entity_poly.pdbx_seq_one_letter_code
_entity_poly.pdbx_strand_id
1 'polypeptide(L)'
;MAYAMIHFIIANEFAKDLEIENKPIFLLGSIAPDAVHAREDFNLVLKADSHFMQREAKWGEVITEEPMVIWYNHMKEAFEQRIKNAKTQKEQLFLKGYFIHILTDIFNSKLFYGRYLAKYGVENVLSFREKYKTECIKQDNYLYHTYPDSQIVMDSLQKALKEDLSEELLSDLQLNCYLSKDNLTDAAEYQIHILENSQKGSLEGLQIVTYQRTYDFIEEVKSECERMLFHFPDCERTFRMDE
;
A
#
# COMPACT_ATOMS: atom_id res chain seq x y z
N MET A 1 -1.77 -6.67 -5.05
CA MET A 1 -0.96 -5.80 -4.18
C MET A 1 0.06 -5.08 -4.99
N ALA A 2 0.21 -3.80 -4.77
CA ALA A 2 1.37 -3.06 -5.21
C ALA A 2 2.62 -3.54 -4.44
N TYR A 3 3.82 -3.29 -4.96
CA TYR A 3 5.07 -3.58 -4.27
C TYR A 3 5.59 -2.33 -3.55
N ALA A 4 6.60 -2.50 -2.71
CA ALA A 4 7.04 -1.49 -1.76
C ALA A 4 7.32 -0.11 -2.39
N MET A 5 8.04 -0.05 -3.50
CA MET A 5 8.38 1.23 -4.14
C MET A 5 7.17 2.00 -4.65
N ILE A 6 6.12 1.32 -5.10
CA ILE A 6 4.87 1.99 -5.49
C ILE A 6 4.23 2.70 -4.29
N HIS A 7 4.13 2.01 -3.15
CA HIS A 7 3.60 2.62 -1.92
C HIS A 7 4.47 3.79 -1.46
N PHE A 8 5.80 3.64 -1.50
CA PHE A 8 6.72 4.69 -1.13
C PHE A 8 6.64 5.92 -2.02
N ILE A 9 6.58 5.73 -3.34
CA ILE A 9 6.50 6.84 -4.29
C ILE A 9 5.19 7.60 -4.08
N ILE A 10 4.05 6.90 -4.05
CA ILE A 10 2.74 7.55 -3.84
C ILE A 10 2.72 8.32 -2.52
N ALA A 11 3.16 7.69 -1.41
CA ALA A 11 3.21 8.34 -0.12
C ALA A 11 4.19 9.52 -0.09
N ASN A 12 5.36 9.39 -0.73
CA ASN A 12 6.36 10.45 -0.77
C ASN A 12 5.91 11.67 -1.59
N GLU A 13 5.34 11.45 -2.77
CA GLU A 13 4.80 12.53 -3.60
C GLU A 13 3.62 13.21 -2.90
N PHE A 14 2.72 12.44 -2.31
CA PHE A 14 1.62 12.97 -1.51
C PHE A 14 2.10 13.81 -0.32
N ALA A 15 3.15 13.34 0.39
CA ALA A 15 3.73 14.08 1.50
C ALA A 15 4.40 15.39 1.07
N LYS A 16 4.94 15.46 -0.15
CA LYS A 16 5.49 16.70 -0.73
C LYS A 16 4.38 17.68 -1.08
N ASP A 17 3.34 17.22 -1.80
CA ASP A 17 2.26 18.09 -2.27
C ASP A 17 1.49 18.73 -1.11
N LEU A 18 1.40 18.03 0.04
CA LEU A 18 0.77 18.53 1.26
C LEU A 18 1.72 19.16 2.28
N GLU A 19 2.99 19.32 1.95
CA GLU A 19 4.01 19.90 2.83
C GLU A 19 4.02 19.25 4.24
N ILE A 20 3.92 17.89 4.28
CA ILE A 20 3.83 17.16 5.55
C ILE A 20 5.12 17.32 6.36
N GLU A 21 5.06 18.01 7.51
CA GLU A 21 6.22 18.30 8.36
C GLU A 21 6.93 17.06 8.89
N ASN A 22 6.18 16.05 9.38
CA ASN A 22 6.75 14.80 9.86
C ASN A 22 6.60 13.66 8.84
N LYS A 23 7.23 13.85 7.68
CA LYS A 23 7.27 12.90 6.58
C LYS A 23 7.77 11.49 6.98
N PRO A 24 8.81 11.32 7.84
CA PRO A 24 9.25 9.99 8.26
C PRO A 24 8.14 9.11 8.84
N ILE A 25 7.33 9.64 9.75
CA ILE A 25 6.22 8.90 10.37
C ILE A 25 5.13 8.57 9.36
N PHE A 26 4.83 9.48 8.47
CA PHE A 26 3.87 9.26 7.40
C PHE A 26 4.32 8.13 6.45
N LEU A 27 5.59 8.12 6.05
CA LEU A 27 6.17 7.05 5.22
C LEU A 27 6.21 5.71 5.96
N LEU A 28 6.50 5.70 7.27
CA LEU A 28 6.43 4.48 8.06
C LEU A 28 5.01 3.93 8.12
N GLY A 29 4.00 4.78 8.23
CA GLY A 29 2.60 4.40 8.11
C GLY A 29 2.30 3.70 6.78
N SER A 30 2.89 4.16 5.67
CA SER A 30 2.64 3.60 4.34
C SER A 30 3.16 2.19 4.09
N ILE A 31 3.90 1.60 5.01
CA ILE A 31 4.32 0.18 4.97
C ILE A 31 3.72 -0.65 6.10
N ALA A 32 3.12 0.00 7.09
CA ALA A 32 2.62 -0.64 8.30
C ALA A 32 1.57 -1.75 8.03
N PRO A 33 0.65 -1.66 7.05
CA PRO A 33 -0.26 -2.75 6.74
C PRO A 33 0.44 -4.05 6.40
N ASP A 34 1.58 -4.00 5.73
CA ASP A 34 2.36 -5.16 5.32
C ASP A 34 3.33 -5.67 6.42
N ALA A 35 3.45 -4.97 7.56
CA ALA A 35 4.28 -5.41 8.68
C ALA A 35 3.82 -6.75 9.30
N VAL A 36 2.58 -7.17 9.03
CA VAL A 36 2.09 -8.51 9.38
C VAL A 36 2.93 -9.64 8.79
N HIS A 37 3.63 -9.39 7.68
CA HIS A 37 4.52 -10.39 7.06
C HIS A 37 5.76 -10.72 7.91
N ALA A 38 6.14 -9.84 8.84
CA ALA A 38 7.24 -10.09 9.78
C ALA A 38 6.83 -10.92 11.00
N ARG A 39 5.55 -11.28 11.13
CA ARG A 39 5.06 -12.08 12.25
C ARG A 39 5.36 -13.56 12.04
N GLU A 40 5.74 -14.24 13.11
CA GLU A 40 5.95 -15.70 13.09
C GLU A 40 4.67 -16.48 12.77
N ASP A 41 3.50 -15.99 13.20
CA ASP A 41 2.18 -16.58 12.95
C ASP A 41 1.49 -16.05 11.70
N PHE A 42 2.24 -15.40 10.79
CA PHE A 42 1.69 -14.82 9.57
C PHE A 42 0.79 -15.80 8.81
N ASN A 43 -0.37 -15.30 8.43
CA ASN A 43 -1.32 -16.00 7.54
C ASN A 43 -2.18 -14.98 6.76
N LEU A 44 -2.93 -15.46 5.78
CA LEU A 44 -3.73 -14.57 4.92
C LEU A 44 -4.90 -13.89 5.65
N VAL A 45 -5.37 -14.42 6.76
CA VAL A 45 -6.40 -13.77 7.58
C VAL A 45 -5.82 -12.55 8.28
N LEU A 46 -4.63 -12.67 8.87
CA LEU A 46 -3.92 -11.52 9.45
C LEU A 46 -3.67 -10.42 8.42
N LYS A 47 -3.33 -10.82 7.19
CA LYS A 47 -3.18 -9.85 6.10
C LYS A 47 -4.51 -9.19 5.71
N ALA A 48 -5.59 -9.94 5.61
CA ALA A 48 -6.91 -9.37 5.34
C ALA A 48 -7.32 -8.38 6.45
N ASP A 49 -7.09 -8.76 7.71
CA ASP A 49 -7.39 -7.91 8.87
C ASP A 49 -6.57 -6.61 8.86
N SER A 50 -5.27 -6.68 8.58
CA SER A 50 -4.40 -5.48 8.51
C SER A 50 -4.77 -4.54 7.36
N HIS A 51 -5.43 -5.03 6.33
CA HIS A 51 -5.86 -4.24 5.18
C HIS A 51 -7.35 -3.91 5.19
N PHE A 52 -8.08 -4.22 6.26
CA PHE A 52 -9.54 -4.06 6.36
C PHE A 52 -10.31 -4.78 5.25
N MET A 53 -9.72 -5.79 4.65
CA MET A 53 -10.36 -6.62 3.66
C MET A 53 -11.29 -7.63 4.35
N GLN A 54 -12.31 -8.09 3.64
CA GLN A 54 -13.17 -9.17 4.12
C GLN A 54 -12.35 -10.45 4.34
N ARG A 55 -12.52 -11.11 5.49
CA ARG A 55 -11.79 -12.34 5.84
C ARG A 55 -12.07 -13.51 4.88
N GLU A 56 -13.27 -13.55 4.34
CA GLU A 56 -13.72 -14.56 3.38
C GLU A 56 -13.18 -14.30 1.96
N ALA A 57 -12.78 -13.07 1.68
CA ALA A 57 -12.24 -12.70 0.39
C ALA A 57 -10.82 -13.22 0.23
N LYS A 58 -10.58 -13.97 -0.83
CA LYS A 58 -9.23 -14.42 -1.14
C LYS A 58 -8.46 -13.29 -1.80
N TRP A 59 -7.25 -13.11 -1.36
CA TRP A 59 -6.32 -12.18 -1.98
C TRP A 59 -6.19 -12.46 -3.48
N GLY A 60 -6.44 -11.41 -4.28
CA GLY A 60 -6.42 -11.48 -5.71
C GLY A 60 -7.72 -11.99 -6.35
N GLU A 61 -8.79 -12.20 -5.58
CA GLU A 61 -10.15 -12.42 -6.07
C GLU A 61 -11.02 -11.18 -5.92
N VAL A 62 -10.56 -10.15 -5.18
CA VAL A 62 -11.22 -8.84 -5.07
C VAL A 62 -10.88 -8.02 -6.32
N ILE A 63 -11.52 -8.36 -7.44
CA ILE A 63 -11.26 -7.80 -8.78
C ILE A 63 -12.50 -7.26 -9.46
N THR A 64 -13.67 -7.39 -8.84
CA THR A 64 -14.94 -6.85 -9.32
C THR A 64 -15.39 -5.69 -8.44
N GLU A 65 -16.33 -4.90 -8.94
CA GLU A 65 -16.78 -3.66 -8.29
C GLU A 65 -17.30 -3.89 -6.86
N GLU A 66 -18.22 -4.85 -6.68
CA GLU A 66 -18.86 -5.08 -5.39
C GLU A 66 -17.88 -5.41 -4.24
N PRO A 67 -16.96 -6.39 -4.34
CA PRO A 67 -15.97 -6.63 -3.30
C PRO A 67 -15.01 -5.45 -3.05
N MET A 68 -14.69 -4.66 -4.08
CA MET A 68 -13.85 -3.47 -3.92
C MET A 68 -14.57 -2.35 -3.17
N VAL A 69 -15.85 -2.14 -3.45
CA VAL A 69 -16.71 -1.19 -2.72
C VAL A 69 -16.82 -1.58 -1.25
N ILE A 70 -17.02 -2.87 -0.95
CA ILE A 70 -17.08 -3.36 0.43
C ILE A 70 -15.74 -3.15 1.14
N TRP A 71 -14.62 -3.50 0.49
CA TRP A 71 -13.29 -3.27 1.04
C TRP A 71 -13.03 -1.79 1.34
N TYR A 72 -13.36 -0.92 0.38
CA TYR A 72 -13.24 0.52 0.56
C TYR A 72 -14.09 1.05 1.74
N ASN A 73 -15.34 0.60 1.88
CA ASN A 73 -16.20 1.03 2.98
C ASN A 73 -15.66 0.61 4.35
N HIS A 74 -15.18 -0.62 4.49
CA HIS A 74 -14.54 -1.10 5.72
C HIS A 74 -13.30 -0.25 6.06
N MET A 75 -12.46 0.03 5.06
CA MET A 75 -11.29 0.88 5.23
C MET A 75 -11.70 2.30 5.64
N LYS A 76 -12.70 2.89 4.98
CA LYS A 76 -13.20 4.24 5.28
C LYS A 76 -13.70 4.34 6.72
N GLU A 77 -14.60 3.45 7.14
CA GLU A 77 -15.13 3.39 8.51
C GLU A 77 -14.00 3.27 9.54
N ALA A 78 -13.04 2.36 9.27
CA ALA A 78 -11.88 2.17 10.12
C ALA A 78 -11.01 3.44 10.20
N PHE A 79 -10.82 4.16 9.10
CA PHE A 79 -10.06 5.40 9.05
C PHE A 79 -10.76 6.50 9.85
N GLU A 80 -12.02 6.77 9.58
CA GLU A 80 -12.79 7.81 10.25
C GLU A 80 -12.77 7.63 11.78
N GLN A 81 -12.96 6.39 12.24
CA GLN A 81 -12.92 6.06 13.67
C GLN A 81 -11.54 6.34 14.27
N ARG A 82 -10.46 5.89 13.60
CA ARG A 82 -9.11 6.00 14.14
C ARG A 82 -8.56 7.41 14.10
N ILE A 83 -8.79 8.15 13.02
CA ILE A 83 -8.40 9.57 12.94
C ILE A 83 -9.09 10.38 14.03
N LYS A 84 -10.36 10.09 14.32
CA LYS A 84 -11.10 10.76 15.41
C LYS A 84 -10.51 10.46 16.79
N ASN A 85 -9.98 9.25 16.99
CA ASN A 85 -9.42 8.81 18.26
C ASN A 85 -7.94 9.15 18.42
N ALA A 86 -7.25 9.53 17.32
CA ALA A 86 -5.85 9.90 17.36
C ALA A 86 -5.60 11.11 18.27
N LYS A 87 -4.67 10.93 19.23
CA LYS A 87 -4.40 11.91 20.29
C LYS A 87 -3.37 12.96 19.89
N THR A 88 -2.54 12.65 18.89
CA THR A 88 -1.43 13.50 18.46
C THR A 88 -1.42 13.66 16.94
N GLN A 89 -0.81 14.74 16.46
CA GLN A 89 -0.57 14.93 15.02
C GLN A 89 0.29 13.80 14.44
N LYS A 90 1.24 13.27 15.21
CA LYS A 90 2.10 12.16 14.82
C LYS A 90 1.27 10.90 14.53
N GLU A 91 0.33 10.56 15.41
CA GLU A 91 -0.61 9.44 15.20
C GLU A 91 -1.47 9.64 13.97
N GLN A 92 -1.99 10.86 13.77
CA GLN A 92 -2.79 11.17 12.57
C GLN A 92 -1.99 11.00 11.29
N LEU A 93 -0.72 11.42 11.27
CA LEU A 93 0.15 11.28 10.11
C LEU A 93 0.49 9.81 9.82
N PHE A 94 0.78 9.02 10.84
CA PHE A 94 0.97 7.58 10.71
C PHE A 94 -0.27 6.90 10.12
N LEU A 95 -1.45 7.19 10.66
CA LEU A 95 -2.72 6.66 10.17
C LEU A 95 -2.99 7.05 8.72
N LYS A 96 -2.74 8.31 8.35
CA LYS A 96 -2.90 8.73 6.94
C LYS A 96 -1.98 7.95 6.00
N GLY A 97 -0.72 7.73 6.38
CA GLY A 97 0.17 6.86 5.63
C GLY A 97 -0.36 5.43 5.50
N TYR A 98 -0.84 4.86 6.61
CA TYR A 98 -1.45 3.54 6.66
C TYR A 98 -2.60 3.38 5.67
N PHE A 99 -3.50 4.36 5.63
CA PHE A 99 -4.65 4.31 4.72
C PHE A 99 -4.30 4.58 3.26
N ILE A 100 -3.26 5.37 2.97
CA ILE A 100 -2.73 5.51 1.60
C ILE A 100 -2.24 4.17 1.05
N HIS A 101 -1.57 3.35 1.89
CA HIS A 101 -1.19 2.01 1.48
C HIS A 101 -2.41 1.19 1.04
N ILE A 102 -3.45 1.13 1.85
CA ILE A 102 -4.64 0.34 1.56
C ILE A 102 -5.37 0.85 0.31
N LEU A 103 -5.51 2.18 0.17
CA LEU A 103 -6.06 2.77 -1.04
C LEU A 103 -5.26 2.37 -2.28
N THR A 104 -3.92 2.43 -2.19
CA THR A 104 -3.04 1.99 -3.28
C THR A 104 -3.32 0.53 -3.66
N ASP A 105 -3.51 -0.35 -2.68
CA ASP A 105 -3.82 -1.76 -2.94
C ASP A 105 -5.22 -1.99 -3.54
N ILE A 106 -6.23 -1.22 -3.12
CA ILE A 106 -7.57 -1.26 -3.72
C ILE A 106 -7.48 -0.83 -5.19
N PHE A 107 -6.80 0.28 -5.49
CA PHE A 107 -6.63 0.74 -6.86
C PHE A 107 -5.74 -0.19 -7.68
N ASN A 108 -4.74 -0.80 -7.09
CA ASN A 108 -3.96 -1.84 -7.77
C ASN A 108 -4.82 -3.05 -8.16
N SER A 109 -5.76 -3.44 -7.30
CA SER A 109 -6.74 -4.49 -7.63
C SER A 109 -7.63 -4.07 -8.80
N LYS A 110 -8.10 -2.82 -8.83
CA LYS A 110 -8.93 -2.28 -9.93
C LYS A 110 -8.15 -2.12 -11.24
N LEU A 111 -7.05 -1.38 -11.21
CA LEU A 111 -6.40 -0.85 -12.42
C LEU A 111 -5.35 -1.79 -13.01
N PHE A 112 -4.73 -2.62 -12.18
CA PHE A 112 -3.72 -3.57 -12.63
C PHE A 112 -4.18 -5.01 -12.52
N TYR A 113 -4.25 -5.54 -11.31
CA TYR A 113 -4.41 -6.97 -11.09
C TYR A 113 -5.71 -7.50 -11.70
N GLY A 114 -6.86 -6.90 -11.36
CA GLY A 114 -8.17 -7.33 -11.84
C GLY A 114 -8.31 -7.15 -13.36
N ARG A 115 -7.92 -5.98 -13.86
CA ARG A 115 -7.98 -5.67 -15.28
C ARG A 115 -7.17 -6.64 -16.15
N TYR A 116 -5.97 -7.00 -15.69
CA TYR A 116 -5.11 -7.91 -16.46
C TYR A 116 -5.44 -9.37 -16.23
N LEU A 117 -5.92 -9.76 -15.03
CA LEU A 117 -6.45 -11.10 -14.80
C LEU A 117 -7.66 -11.37 -15.73
N ALA A 118 -8.58 -10.42 -15.86
CA ALA A 118 -9.70 -10.54 -16.78
C ALA A 118 -9.25 -10.75 -18.24
N LYS A 119 -8.17 -10.07 -18.65
CA LYS A 119 -7.58 -10.22 -19.98
C LYS A 119 -6.88 -11.58 -20.19
N TYR A 120 -6.25 -12.12 -19.14
CA TYR A 120 -5.56 -13.43 -19.18
C TYR A 120 -6.53 -14.61 -19.06
N GLY A 121 -7.75 -14.37 -18.58
CA GLY A 121 -8.73 -15.38 -18.22
C GLY A 121 -8.55 -15.88 -16.79
N VAL A 122 -9.65 -15.94 -16.05
CA VAL A 122 -9.65 -16.34 -14.61
C VAL A 122 -9.21 -17.80 -14.41
N GLU A 123 -9.37 -18.64 -15.42
CA GLU A 123 -8.87 -20.02 -15.45
C GLU A 123 -7.35 -20.11 -15.39
N ASN A 124 -6.65 -19.04 -15.78
CA ASN A 124 -5.19 -18.96 -15.81
C ASN A 124 -4.61 -18.23 -14.59
N VAL A 125 -5.39 -18.05 -13.51
CA VAL A 125 -5.04 -17.23 -12.35
C VAL A 125 -3.68 -17.56 -11.73
N LEU A 126 -3.27 -18.82 -11.69
CA LEU A 126 -2.00 -19.22 -11.08
C LEU A 126 -0.81 -18.74 -11.94
N SER A 127 -0.84 -18.99 -13.24
CA SER A 127 0.22 -18.52 -14.15
C SER A 127 0.25 -17.01 -14.26
N PHE A 128 -0.91 -16.35 -14.20
CA PHE A 128 -1.00 -14.90 -14.13
C PHE A 128 -0.33 -14.36 -12.86
N ARG A 129 -0.60 -14.94 -11.69
CA ARG A 129 0.00 -14.52 -10.41
C ARG A 129 1.52 -14.60 -10.43
N GLU A 130 2.08 -15.69 -10.92
CA GLU A 130 3.54 -15.87 -11.02
C GLU A 130 4.16 -14.81 -11.95
N LYS A 131 3.55 -14.58 -13.10
CA LYS A 131 3.99 -13.55 -14.04
C LYS A 131 3.90 -12.16 -13.42
N TYR A 132 2.75 -11.81 -12.84
CA TYR A 132 2.52 -10.53 -12.20
C TYR A 132 3.54 -10.27 -11.09
N LYS A 133 3.75 -11.25 -10.20
CA LYS A 133 4.76 -11.18 -9.13
C LYS A 133 6.17 -10.92 -9.69
N THR A 134 6.56 -11.65 -10.72
CA THR A 134 7.87 -11.51 -11.35
C THR A 134 8.05 -10.11 -11.97
N GLU A 135 7.04 -9.59 -12.64
CA GLU A 135 7.08 -8.26 -13.24
C GLU A 135 7.09 -7.16 -12.17
N CYS A 136 6.32 -7.32 -11.08
CA CYS A 136 6.33 -6.35 -9.97
C CYS A 136 7.66 -6.28 -9.23
N ILE A 137 8.37 -7.40 -9.05
CA ILE A 137 9.74 -7.37 -8.47
C ILE A 137 10.69 -6.57 -9.37
N LYS A 138 10.62 -6.76 -10.69
CA LYS A 138 11.42 -5.97 -11.65
C LYS A 138 11.05 -4.49 -11.63
N GLN A 139 9.76 -4.19 -11.49
CA GLN A 139 9.25 -2.82 -11.36
C GLN A 139 9.80 -2.16 -10.10
N ASP A 140 9.73 -2.84 -8.95
CA ASP A 140 10.23 -2.33 -7.67
C ASP A 140 11.72 -1.99 -7.76
N ASN A 141 12.52 -2.91 -8.27
CA ASN A 141 13.95 -2.70 -8.47
C ASN A 141 14.23 -1.55 -9.46
N TYR A 142 13.47 -1.45 -10.56
CA TYR A 142 13.62 -0.34 -11.50
C TYR A 142 13.30 0.99 -10.84
N LEU A 143 12.18 1.07 -10.13
CA LEU A 143 11.73 2.30 -9.46
C LEU A 143 12.71 2.74 -8.38
N TYR A 144 13.24 1.81 -7.57
CA TYR A 144 14.23 2.15 -6.57
C TYR A 144 15.48 2.83 -7.18
N HIS A 145 15.98 2.33 -8.30
CA HIS A 145 17.18 2.87 -8.95
C HIS A 145 16.92 4.09 -9.86
N THR A 146 15.67 4.45 -10.12
CA THR A 146 15.31 5.54 -11.05
C THR A 146 14.49 6.66 -10.43
N TYR A 147 13.81 6.39 -9.32
CA TYR A 147 13.08 7.42 -8.61
C TYR A 147 14.05 8.37 -7.89
N PRO A 148 14.00 9.69 -8.16
CA PRO A 148 15.00 10.64 -7.66
C PRO A 148 15.14 10.68 -6.14
N ASP A 149 14.04 10.43 -5.42
CA ASP A 149 13.99 10.52 -3.96
C ASP A 149 14.14 9.18 -3.24
N SER A 150 14.51 8.11 -3.93
CA SER A 150 14.61 6.77 -3.31
C SER A 150 15.44 6.78 -2.03
N GLN A 151 16.63 7.40 -2.06
CA GLN A 151 17.49 7.50 -0.87
C GLN A 151 16.85 8.33 0.24
N ILE A 152 16.17 9.43 -0.12
CA ILE A 152 15.45 10.28 0.86
C ILE A 152 14.35 9.48 1.56
N VAL A 153 13.67 8.61 0.83
CA VAL A 153 12.64 7.72 1.39
C VAL A 153 13.25 6.70 2.34
N MET A 154 14.35 6.04 1.95
CA MET A 154 15.04 5.07 2.82
C MET A 154 15.58 5.73 4.09
N ASP A 155 16.24 6.88 3.98
CA ASP A 155 16.74 7.65 5.14
C ASP A 155 15.59 8.09 6.08
N SER A 156 14.44 8.46 5.49
CA SER A 156 13.25 8.83 6.25
C SER A 156 12.66 7.66 7.02
N LEU A 157 12.63 6.47 6.43
CA LEU A 157 12.19 5.24 7.13
C LEU A 157 13.14 4.89 8.27
N GLN A 158 14.45 4.91 8.03
CA GLN A 158 15.46 4.66 9.07
C GLN A 158 15.36 5.67 10.23
N LYS A 159 15.03 6.93 9.93
CA LYS A 159 14.78 7.94 10.94
C LYS A 159 13.51 7.64 11.73
N ALA A 160 12.42 7.26 11.05
CA ALA A 160 11.15 6.95 11.69
C ALA A 160 11.24 5.77 12.67
N LEU A 161 12.05 4.75 12.37
CA LEU A 161 12.27 3.60 13.25
C LEU A 161 12.93 3.97 14.59
N LYS A 162 13.65 5.10 14.64
CA LYS A 162 14.26 5.63 15.88
C LYS A 162 13.29 6.47 16.70
N GLU A 163 12.14 6.81 16.14
CA GLU A 163 11.13 7.59 16.84
C GLU A 163 10.28 6.70 17.76
N ASP A 164 9.81 7.29 18.86
CA ASP A 164 8.90 6.61 19.77
C ASP A 164 7.48 6.63 19.18
N LEU A 165 7.07 5.49 18.62
CA LEU A 165 5.68 5.19 18.37
C LEU A 165 5.11 4.59 19.64
N SER A 166 4.05 5.18 20.17
CA SER A 166 3.43 4.63 21.38
C SER A 166 2.88 3.23 21.08
N GLU A 167 3.08 2.29 22.00
CA GLU A 167 2.44 0.97 21.92
C GLU A 167 0.92 1.11 21.85
N GLU A 168 0.38 2.18 22.42
CA GLU A 168 -1.03 2.53 22.37
C GLU A 168 -1.48 2.83 20.93
N LEU A 169 -0.70 3.56 20.13
CA LEU A 169 -1.00 3.77 18.70
C LEU A 169 -1.07 2.45 17.96
N LEU A 170 -0.10 1.57 18.17
CA LEU A 170 -0.01 0.29 17.47
C LEU A 170 -1.09 -0.71 17.96
N SER A 171 -1.49 -0.63 19.24
CA SER A 171 -2.59 -1.43 19.80
C SER A 171 -3.97 -0.88 19.46
N ASP A 172 -4.14 0.44 19.43
CA ASP A 172 -5.38 1.12 19.03
C ASP A 172 -5.64 1.06 17.53
N LEU A 173 -4.62 0.70 16.76
CA LEU A 173 -4.84 0.28 15.39
C LEU A 173 -5.83 -0.88 15.33
N GLN A 174 -6.21 -1.46 16.49
CA GLN A 174 -7.18 -2.57 16.71
C GLN A 174 -7.75 -3.12 15.40
N LEU A 175 -6.83 -3.42 14.55
CA LEU A 175 -7.01 -4.37 13.51
C LEU A 175 -7.15 -5.65 14.32
N ASN A 176 -8.01 -6.52 14.00
CA ASN A 176 -8.02 -7.86 14.59
C ASN A 176 -6.65 -8.55 14.50
N CYS A 177 -5.61 -7.77 14.31
CA CYS A 177 -4.21 -8.08 14.07
C CYS A 177 -3.34 -7.07 14.82
N TYR A 178 -2.82 -7.48 15.97
CA TYR A 178 -1.85 -6.70 16.74
C TYR A 178 -0.54 -6.56 15.96
N LEU A 179 -0.12 -5.34 15.67
CA LEU A 179 1.20 -5.01 15.16
C LEU A 179 2.07 -4.52 16.32
N SER A 180 3.18 -5.20 16.58
CA SER A 180 4.19 -4.70 17.52
C SER A 180 5.13 -3.72 16.82
N LYS A 181 5.85 -2.92 17.63
CA LYS A 181 6.95 -2.07 17.12
C LYS A 181 8.02 -2.93 16.43
N ASP A 182 8.31 -4.11 16.96
CA ASP A 182 9.30 -5.04 16.37
C ASP A 182 8.86 -5.52 14.98
N ASN A 183 7.60 -5.93 14.81
CA ASN A 183 7.10 -6.32 13.48
C ASN A 183 7.21 -5.18 12.46
N LEU A 184 6.94 -3.95 12.88
CA LEU A 184 7.05 -2.78 12.01
C LEU A 184 8.51 -2.48 11.66
N THR A 185 9.42 -2.62 12.64
CA THR A 185 10.85 -2.46 12.45
C THR A 185 11.40 -3.51 11.50
N ASP A 186 11.12 -4.78 11.77
CA ASP A 186 11.58 -5.91 10.94
C ASP A 186 11.09 -5.77 9.49
N ALA A 187 9.81 -5.38 9.30
CA ALA A 187 9.26 -5.16 7.97
C ALA A 187 9.95 -4.01 7.22
N ALA A 188 10.19 -2.89 7.90
CA ALA A 188 10.86 -1.73 7.31
C ALA A 188 12.32 -2.04 6.96
N GLU A 189 13.09 -2.63 7.89
CA GLU A 189 14.48 -3.02 7.68
C GLU A 189 14.60 -4.04 6.56
N TYR A 190 13.68 -5.01 6.47
CA TYR A 190 13.64 -5.97 5.38
C TYR A 190 13.43 -5.30 4.01
N GLN A 191 12.49 -4.35 3.90
CA GLN A 191 12.25 -3.63 2.66
C GLN A 191 13.45 -2.78 2.26
N ILE A 192 14.04 -2.04 3.20
CA ILE A 192 15.25 -1.25 2.97
C ILE A 192 16.37 -2.17 2.46
N HIS A 193 16.63 -3.26 3.17
CA HIS A 193 17.71 -4.21 2.81
C HIS A 193 17.53 -4.80 1.39
N ILE A 194 16.32 -5.23 1.04
CA ILE A 194 16.05 -5.80 -0.29
C ILE A 194 16.27 -4.76 -1.39
N LEU A 195 15.77 -3.55 -1.21
CA LEU A 195 15.88 -2.50 -2.21
C LEU A 195 17.34 -2.02 -2.38
N GLU A 196 18.03 -1.74 -1.29
CA GLU A 196 19.45 -1.30 -1.32
C GLU A 196 20.37 -2.35 -1.94
N ASN A 197 20.08 -3.64 -1.77
CA ASN A 197 20.86 -4.73 -2.37
C ASN A 197 20.33 -5.21 -3.72
N SER A 198 19.28 -4.55 -4.25
CA SER A 198 18.73 -4.90 -5.55
C SER A 198 19.62 -4.46 -6.71
N GLN A 199 19.58 -5.21 -7.81
CA GLN A 199 20.16 -4.76 -9.05
C GLN A 199 19.15 -3.90 -9.82
N LYS A 200 19.65 -2.89 -10.55
CA LYS A 200 18.79 -2.05 -11.37
C LYS A 200 17.98 -2.91 -12.35
N GLY A 201 16.66 -2.88 -12.19
CA GLY A 201 15.72 -3.55 -13.06
C GLY A 201 15.54 -2.83 -14.40
N SER A 202 14.78 -3.46 -15.30
CA SER A 202 14.29 -2.85 -16.53
C SER A 202 12.80 -3.15 -16.68
N LEU A 203 12.04 -2.18 -17.13
CA LEU A 203 10.63 -2.35 -17.51
C LEU A 203 10.45 -2.76 -18.97
N GLU A 204 11.56 -2.84 -19.74
CA GLU A 204 11.52 -3.28 -21.12
C GLU A 204 11.07 -4.75 -21.23
N GLY A 205 10.13 -5.00 -22.14
CA GLY A 205 9.58 -6.34 -22.37
C GLY A 205 8.55 -6.80 -21.33
N LEU A 206 8.27 -6.01 -20.29
CA LEU A 206 7.17 -6.30 -19.36
C LEU A 206 5.81 -6.11 -20.07
N GLN A 207 4.85 -6.95 -19.73
CA GLN A 207 3.54 -6.97 -20.41
C GLN A 207 2.41 -6.43 -19.53
N ILE A 208 2.58 -6.50 -18.21
CA ILE A 208 1.59 -6.07 -17.22
C ILE A 208 2.00 -4.71 -16.66
N VAL A 209 3.14 -4.62 -15.98
CA VAL A 209 3.64 -3.42 -15.33
C VAL A 209 4.64 -2.66 -16.22
N THR A 210 4.19 -2.26 -17.41
CA THR A 210 5.04 -1.49 -18.34
C THR A 210 5.36 -0.10 -17.80
N TYR A 211 6.38 0.57 -18.39
CA TYR A 211 6.79 1.92 -18.00
C TYR A 211 5.58 2.89 -17.95
N GLN A 212 4.87 3.05 -19.07
CA GLN A 212 3.75 3.98 -19.14
C GLN A 212 2.69 3.69 -18.08
N ARG A 213 2.26 2.42 -17.95
CA ARG A 213 1.23 2.04 -16.99
C ARG A 213 1.66 2.25 -15.54
N THR A 214 2.94 2.06 -15.24
CA THR A 214 3.47 2.29 -13.89
C THR A 214 3.31 3.76 -13.49
N TYR A 215 3.69 4.68 -14.36
CA TYR A 215 3.57 6.10 -14.08
C TYR A 215 2.13 6.61 -14.14
N ASP A 216 1.32 6.16 -15.11
CA ASP A 216 -0.11 6.46 -15.17
C ASP A 216 -0.82 5.99 -13.87
N PHE A 217 -0.47 4.80 -13.38
CA PHE A 217 -1.01 4.29 -12.12
C PHE A 217 -0.63 5.15 -10.92
N ILE A 218 0.64 5.54 -10.80
CA ILE A 218 1.11 6.39 -9.70
C ILE A 218 0.34 7.71 -9.68
N GLU A 219 0.20 8.38 -10.84
CA GLU A 219 -0.52 9.64 -10.95
C GLU A 219 -2.02 9.49 -10.65
N GLU A 220 -2.67 8.46 -11.18
CA GLU A 220 -4.09 8.20 -10.93
C GLU A 220 -4.35 7.90 -9.46
N VAL A 221 -3.57 7.01 -8.84
CA VAL A 221 -3.74 6.66 -7.43
C VAL A 221 -3.45 7.84 -6.51
N LYS A 222 -2.41 8.64 -6.82
CA LYS A 222 -2.10 9.86 -6.05
C LYS A 222 -3.30 10.82 -6.04
N SER A 223 -3.86 11.11 -7.21
CA SER A 223 -5.03 11.97 -7.35
C SER A 223 -6.25 11.42 -6.60
N GLU A 224 -6.50 10.12 -6.67
CA GLU A 224 -7.60 9.48 -5.97
C GLU A 224 -7.40 9.44 -4.44
N CYS A 225 -6.18 9.20 -3.98
CA CYS A 225 -5.84 9.26 -2.55
C CYS A 225 -6.09 10.68 -1.99
N GLU A 226 -5.68 11.70 -2.73
CA GLU A 226 -5.93 13.09 -2.35
C GLU A 226 -7.43 13.37 -2.22
N ARG A 227 -8.21 13.02 -3.25
CA ARG A 227 -9.66 13.19 -3.26
C ARG A 227 -10.34 12.42 -2.11
N MET A 228 -9.91 11.19 -1.83
CA MET A 228 -10.53 10.35 -0.80
C MET A 228 -10.17 10.79 0.62
N LEU A 229 -8.94 11.18 0.89
CA LEU A 229 -8.52 11.60 2.24
C LEU A 229 -9.13 12.94 2.66
N PHE A 230 -9.52 13.79 1.71
CA PHE A 230 -10.11 15.11 2.03
C PHE A 230 -11.62 15.16 1.85
N HIS A 231 -12.21 14.36 0.97
CA HIS A 231 -13.60 14.55 0.59
C HIS A 231 -14.47 13.29 0.78
N PHE A 232 -13.90 12.10 1.00
CA PHE A 232 -14.61 10.83 1.12
C PHE A 232 -15.84 10.74 0.21
N PRO A 233 -15.65 10.73 -1.13
CA PRO A 233 -16.76 10.76 -2.07
C PRO A 233 -17.62 9.50 -1.97
N ASP A 234 -18.79 9.57 -2.58
CA ASP A 234 -19.67 8.43 -2.76
C ASP A 234 -18.94 7.32 -3.53
N CYS A 235 -18.71 6.20 -2.85
CA CYS A 235 -17.85 5.12 -3.34
C CYS A 235 -18.43 4.42 -4.59
N GLU A 236 -19.75 4.45 -4.81
CA GLU A 236 -20.39 3.82 -5.97
C GLU A 236 -19.88 4.41 -7.30
N ARG A 237 -19.56 5.71 -7.34
CA ARG A 237 -19.01 6.35 -8.54
C ARG A 237 -17.52 6.07 -8.76
N THR A 238 -16.78 5.85 -7.68
CA THR A 238 -15.32 5.70 -7.72
C THR A 238 -14.89 4.35 -8.29
N PHE A 239 -15.66 3.30 -8.01
CA PHE A 239 -15.30 1.92 -8.36
C PHE A 239 -16.09 1.37 -9.55
N ARG A 240 -16.90 2.19 -10.26
CA ARG A 240 -17.50 1.74 -11.52
C ARG A 240 -16.40 1.28 -12.47
N MET A 241 -16.52 0.03 -12.87
CA MET A 241 -15.68 -0.53 -13.93
C MET A 241 -16.30 -0.06 -15.24
N ASP A 242 -15.60 0.83 -15.97
CA ASP A 242 -16.01 1.18 -17.33
C ASP A 242 -16.00 -0.09 -18.18
N GLU A 243 -17.09 -0.35 -18.91
CA GLU A 243 -17.27 -1.47 -19.82
C GLU A 243 -16.27 -1.45 -20.98
#